data_86490c6dcc6e3b78ebd8d3a54d3f76ee
#
_entry.id   86490c6dcc6e3b78ebd8d3a54d3f76ee
#
_cell.length_a   1.000
_cell.length_b   1.000
_cell.length_c   1.000
_cell.angle_alpha   90.00
_cell.angle_beta   90.00
_cell.angle_gamma   90.00
#
_symmetry.space_group_name_H-M   'P 1'
#
loop_
_entity.id
_entity.type
_entity.pdbx_description
1 polymer ?
#
loop_
_entity_poly.entity_id
_entity_poly.type
_entity_poly.pdbx_seq_one_letter_code
_entity_poly.pdbx_strand_id
1 'polypeptide(L)'
;MGSVDGSFLVGFIYATLLIGTVAYILVKGGIDERIVVGTLVLGSIDTYLIYKFLGQSFTALQMPMLVNEALVLAVLLTVALWSKRFWPIPVASFQVAAFLSLLTPYFGENIFSHGLGVAQGIWAYPQLVTLVWGTIRGNNRRARFNMLRTS
;
A
#
# COMPACT_ATOMS: atom_id res chain seq x y z
N MET A 1 -2.75 -22.91 25.90
CA MET A 1 -3.41 -22.39 24.69
C MET A 1 -2.80 -21.02 24.45
N GLY A 2 -1.80 -20.95 23.55
CA GLY A 2 -1.13 -19.67 23.25
C GLY A 2 -2.11 -18.72 22.58
N SER A 3 -2.21 -17.52 23.11
CA SER A 3 -2.87 -16.41 22.41
C SER A 3 -2.13 -16.22 21.09
N VAL A 4 -2.80 -16.53 19.99
CA VAL A 4 -2.30 -16.15 18.66
C VAL A 4 -2.27 -14.63 18.70
N ASP A 5 -1.06 -14.07 18.78
CA ASP A 5 -0.89 -12.62 18.90
C ASP A 5 -1.65 -11.95 17.75
N GLY A 6 -2.55 -11.02 18.11
CA GLY A 6 -3.41 -10.33 17.13
C GLY A 6 -2.61 -9.66 16.00
N SER A 7 -1.35 -9.30 16.26
CA SER A 7 -0.40 -8.78 15.27
C SER A 7 -0.05 -9.80 14.18
N PHE A 8 0.08 -11.08 14.52
CA PHE A 8 0.36 -12.16 13.56
C PHE A 8 -0.82 -12.38 12.61
N LEU A 9 -2.05 -12.37 13.15
CA LEU A 9 -3.26 -12.50 12.34
C LEU A 9 -3.43 -11.34 11.36
N VAL A 10 -3.23 -10.11 11.80
CA VAL A 10 -3.32 -8.91 10.96
C VAL A 10 -2.28 -8.97 9.84
N GLY A 11 -1.03 -9.33 10.15
CA GLY A 11 0.03 -9.49 9.14
C GLY A 11 -0.28 -10.61 8.13
N PHE A 12 -0.83 -11.72 8.57
CA PHE A 12 -1.21 -12.84 7.71
C PHE A 12 -2.35 -12.48 6.76
N ILE A 13 -3.39 -11.78 7.27
CA ILE A 13 -4.50 -11.29 6.45
C ILE A 13 -3.99 -10.31 5.39
N TYR A 14 -3.13 -9.36 5.78
CA TYR A 14 -2.53 -8.43 4.84
C TYR A 14 -1.73 -9.13 3.74
N ALA A 15 -0.84 -10.06 4.10
CA ALA A 15 -0.03 -10.79 3.13
C ALA A 15 -0.90 -11.60 2.15
N THR A 16 -1.96 -12.24 2.62
CA THR A 16 -2.90 -13.00 1.78
C THR A 16 -3.63 -12.07 0.81
N LEU A 17 -4.11 -10.91 1.28
CA LEU A 17 -4.77 -9.92 0.43
C LEU A 17 -3.80 -9.33 -0.59
N LEU A 18 -2.57 -9.04 -0.20
CA LEU A 18 -1.53 -8.53 -1.09
C LEU A 18 -1.23 -9.54 -2.20
N ILE A 19 -0.99 -10.81 -1.86
CA ILE A 19 -0.73 -11.87 -2.84
C ILE A 19 -1.91 -12.03 -3.81
N GLY A 20 -3.14 -12.07 -3.31
CA GLY A 20 -4.34 -12.14 -4.13
C GLY A 20 -4.48 -10.94 -5.08
N THR A 21 -4.20 -9.73 -4.59
CA THR A 21 -4.20 -8.49 -5.39
C THR A 21 -3.12 -8.52 -6.46
N VAL A 22 -1.90 -8.95 -6.12
CA VAL A 22 -0.79 -9.12 -7.07
C VAL A 22 -1.18 -10.09 -8.19
N ALA A 23 -1.65 -11.29 -7.84
CA ALA A 23 -2.06 -12.30 -8.82
C ALA A 23 -3.15 -11.78 -9.76
N TYR A 24 -4.16 -11.11 -9.21
CA TYR A 24 -5.25 -10.53 -9.99
C TYR A 24 -4.76 -9.45 -10.96
N ILE A 25 -3.89 -8.54 -10.51
CA ILE A 25 -3.38 -7.43 -11.32
C ILE A 25 -2.40 -7.91 -12.38
N LEU A 26 -1.58 -8.91 -12.11
CA LEU A 26 -0.68 -9.49 -13.11
C LEU A 26 -1.45 -10.09 -14.29
N VAL A 27 -2.63 -10.67 -14.03
CA VAL A 27 -3.49 -11.29 -15.07
C VAL A 27 -4.36 -10.25 -15.78
N LYS A 28 -4.97 -9.33 -15.05
CA LYS A 28 -6.03 -8.44 -15.54
C LYS A 28 -5.63 -6.97 -15.59
N GLY A 29 -4.55 -6.56 -14.93
CA GLY A 29 -4.11 -5.17 -14.79
C GLY A 29 -3.38 -4.63 -16.02
N GLY A 30 -3.45 -3.31 -16.20
CA GLY A 30 -2.63 -2.56 -17.13
C GLY A 30 -1.25 -2.23 -16.57
N ILE A 31 -0.48 -1.41 -17.30
CA ILE A 31 0.87 -1.01 -16.89
C ILE A 31 0.82 -0.19 -15.58
N ASP A 32 -0.10 0.76 -15.47
CA ASP A 32 -0.24 1.62 -14.28
C ASP A 32 -0.51 0.79 -13.03
N GLU A 33 -1.43 -0.19 -13.12
CA GLU A 33 -1.79 -1.08 -12.02
C GLU A 33 -0.61 -1.97 -11.62
N ARG A 34 0.19 -2.44 -12.59
CA ARG A 34 1.39 -3.26 -12.31
C ARG A 34 2.49 -2.45 -11.63
N ILE A 35 2.69 -1.20 -12.03
CA ILE A 35 3.64 -0.30 -11.37
C ILE A 35 3.24 -0.08 -9.91
N VAL A 36 1.97 0.26 -9.66
CA VAL A 36 1.48 0.52 -8.30
C VAL A 36 1.59 -0.72 -7.43
N VAL A 37 1.13 -1.89 -7.90
CA VAL A 37 1.22 -3.12 -7.09
C VAL A 37 2.67 -3.53 -6.86
N GLY A 38 3.54 -3.39 -7.86
CA GLY A 38 4.98 -3.63 -7.72
C GLY A 38 5.62 -2.74 -6.66
N THR A 39 5.26 -1.44 -6.64
CA THR A 39 5.73 -0.49 -5.64
C THR A 39 5.27 -0.87 -4.22
N LEU A 40 4.01 -1.28 -4.06
CA LEU A 40 3.48 -1.72 -2.76
C LEU A 40 4.15 -3.00 -2.27
N VAL A 41 4.43 -3.95 -3.17
CA VAL A 41 5.17 -5.19 -2.84
C VAL A 41 6.58 -4.87 -2.41
N LEU A 42 7.31 -4.06 -3.17
CA LEU A 42 8.68 -3.65 -2.82
C LEU A 42 8.71 -2.91 -1.49
N GLY A 43 7.82 -1.95 -1.27
CA GLY A 43 7.71 -1.24 0.01
C GLY A 43 7.43 -2.18 1.18
N SER A 44 6.59 -3.21 0.99
CA SER A 44 6.31 -4.22 2.02
C SER A 44 7.52 -5.11 2.32
N ILE A 45 8.28 -5.48 1.29
CA ILE A 45 9.51 -6.26 1.44
C ILE A 45 10.57 -5.43 2.17
N ASP A 46 10.76 -4.17 1.77
CA ASP A 46 11.71 -3.27 2.43
C ASP A 46 11.34 -3.05 3.89
N THR A 47 10.08 -2.85 4.21
CA THR A 47 9.59 -2.77 5.59
C THR A 47 9.95 -4.02 6.39
N TYR A 48 9.73 -5.22 5.83
CA TYR A 48 10.09 -6.48 6.47
C TYR A 48 11.59 -6.60 6.70
N LEU A 49 12.42 -6.23 5.72
CA LEU A 49 13.88 -6.24 5.83
C LEU A 49 14.38 -5.26 6.88
N ILE A 50 13.84 -4.05 6.92
CA ILE A 50 14.15 -3.03 7.93
C ILE A 50 13.93 -3.60 9.35
N TYR A 51 12.76 -4.21 9.61
CA TYR A 51 12.48 -4.85 10.89
C TYR A 51 13.44 -6.00 11.22
N LYS A 52 13.77 -6.82 10.22
CA LYS A 52 14.64 -7.98 10.41
C LYS A 52 16.10 -7.61 10.73
N PHE A 53 16.63 -6.57 10.08
CA PHE A 53 18.04 -6.19 10.19
C PHE A 53 18.33 -5.17 11.29
N LEU A 54 17.41 -4.23 11.55
CA LEU A 54 17.62 -3.18 12.54
C LEU A 54 17.02 -3.50 13.91
N GLY A 55 16.33 -4.63 14.07
CA GLY A 55 15.72 -5.03 15.33
C GLY A 55 14.49 -4.19 15.69
N GLN A 56 14.05 -4.28 16.95
CA GLN A 56 12.83 -3.62 17.42
C GLN A 56 13.09 -2.24 18.09
N SER A 57 14.27 -1.66 17.89
CA SER A 57 14.57 -0.35 18.44
C SER A 57 13.81 0.74 17.66
N PHE A 58 12.84 1.37 18.29
CA PHE A 58 12.00 2.39 17.67
C PHE A 58 12.80 3.50 16.98
N THR A 59 13.85 3.99 17.64
CA THR A 59 14.71 5.06 17.12
C THR A 59 15.49 4.66 15.86
N ALA A 60 15.94 3.38 15.79
CA ALA A 60 16.69 2.90 14.64
C ALA A 60 15.80 2.61 13.42
N LEU A 61 14.53 2.27 13.65
CA LEU A 61 13.55 1.96 12.59
C LEU A 61 12.96 3.20 11.93
N GLN A 62 12.87 4.30 12.67
CA GLN A 62 12.09 5.47 12.27
C GLN A 62 12.59 6.11 10.96
N MET A 63 13.89 6.36 10.82
CA MET A 63 14.45 6.97 9.60
C MET A 63 14.37 6.08 8.36
N PRO A 64 14.77 4.81 8.40
CA PRO A 64 14.63 3.92 7.25
C PRO A 64 13.19 3.74 6.79
N MET A 65 12.24 3.64 7.73
CA MET A 65 10.81 3.55 7.40
C MET A 65 10.30 4.82 6.73
N LEU A 66 10.69 5.98 7.23
CA LEU A 66 10.28 7.27 6.67
C LEU A 66 10.80 7.43 5.24
N VAL A 67 12.02 7.01 4.97
CA VAL A 67 12.59 7.02 3.61
C VAL A 67 11.84 6.05 2.69
N ASN A 68 11.58 4.82 3.14
CA ASN A 68 10.81 3.85 2.37
C ASN A 68 9.42 4.38 2.01
N GLU A 69 8.67 4.89 2.99
CA GLU A 69 7.33 5.45 2.76
C GLU A 69 7.35 6.68 1.85
N ALA A 70 8.38 7.53 1.96
CA ALA A 70 8.55 8.67 1.05
C ALA A 70 8.80 8.23 -0.40
N LEU A 71 9.60 7.18 -0.60
CA LEU A 71 9.85 6.62 -1.95
C LEU A 71 8.58 6.01 -2.54
N VAL A 72 7.85 5.20 -1.77
CA VAL A 72 6.56 4.64 -2.19
C VAL A 72 5.58 5.76 -2.54
N LEU A 73 5.48 6.80 -1.70
CA LEU A 73 4.62 7.96 -1.94
C LEU A 73 5.01 8.69 -3.23
N ALA A 74 6.31 8.92 -3.48
CA ALA A 74 6.79 9.60 -4.67
C ALA A 74 6.39 8.85 -5.96
N VAL A 75 6.53 7.52 -5.97
CA VAL A 75 6.11 6.70 -7.11
C VAL A 75 4.60 6.76 -7.31
N LEU A 76 3.81 6.60 -6.23
CA LEU A 76 2.35 6.64 -6.31
C LEU A 76 1.83 8.01 -6.77
N LEU A 77 2.42 9.11 -6.30
CA LEU A 77 2.10 10.46 -6.77
C LEU A 77 2.44 10.63 -8.25
N THR A 78 3.59 10.14 -8.68
CA THR A 78 3.98 10.18 -10.08
C THR A 78 2.96 9.46 -10.96
N VAL A 79 2.54 8.26 -10.57
CA VAL A 79 1.51 7.51 -11.29
C VAL A 79 0.17 8.25 -11.25
N ALA A 80 -0.21 8.84 -10.12
CA ALA A 80 -1.46 9.59 -9.98
C ALA A 80 -1.50 10.82 -10.88
N LEU A 81 -0.36 11.51 -11.06
CA LEU A 81 -0.26 12.70 -11.89
C LEU A 81 -0.18 12.38 -13.40
N TRP A 82 0.45 11.27 -13.76
CA TRP A 82 0.61 10.88 -15.18
C TRP A 82 -0.50 10.00 -15.72
N SER A 83 -1.15 9.22 -14.86
CA SER A 83 -2.26 8.36 -15.28
C SER A 83 -3.49 9.21 -15.65
N LYS A 84 -4.06 8.97 -16.83
CA LYS A 84 -5.34 9.54 -17.24
C LYS A 84 -6.54 8.91 -16.52
N ARG A 85 -6.30 8.11 -15.49
CA ARG A 85 -7.31 7.38 -14.73
C ARG A 85 -7.47 8.00 -13.35
N PHE A 86 -8.67 7.93 -12.82
CA PHE A 86 -8.99 8.57 -11.54
C PHE A 86 -8.59 7.72 -10.31
N TRP A 87 -8.48 6.40 -10.46
CA TRP A 87 -8.25 5.49 -9.34
C TRP A 87 -6.87 5.63 -8.64
N PRO A 88 -5.76 6.09 -9.27
CA PRO A 88 -4.50 6.26 -8.55
C PRO A 88 -4.53 7.39 -7.51
N ILE A 89 -5.43 8.36 -7.67
CA ILE A 89 -5.55 9.51 -6.75
C ILE A 89 -5.90 9.05 -5.32
N PRO A 90 -6.99 8.27 -5.08
CA PRO A 90 -7.28 7.78 -3.74
C PRO A 90 -6.18 6.87 -3.18
N VAL A 91 -5.50 6.05 -4.00
CA VAL A 91 -4.37 5.23 -3.54
C VAL A 91 -3.23 6.11 -3.02
N ALA A 92 -2.86 7.15 -3.77
CA ALA A 92 -1.86 8.12 -3.33
C ALA A 92 -2.30 8.90 -2.07
N SER A 93 -3.59 9.22 -1.94
CA SER A 93 -4.13 9.90 -0.75
C SER A 93 -3.99 9.05 0.51
N PHE A 94 -4.26 7.75 0.44
CA PHE A 94 -4.03 6.83 1.56
C PHE A 94 -2.55 6.71 1.91
N GLN A 95 -1.66 6.77 0.92
CA GLN A 95 -0.22 6.77 1.16
C GLN A 95 0.26 8.05 1.83
N VAL A 96 -0.31 9.22 1.47
CA VAL A 96 -0.06 10.48 2.18
C VAL A 96 -0.47 10.35 3.65
N ALA A 97 -1.64 9.77 3.95
CA ALA A 97 -2.10 9.55 5.31
C ALA A 97 -1.16 8.62 6.10
N ALA A 98 -0.69 7.53 5.48
CA ALA A 98 0.29 6.63 6.06
C ALA A 98 1.62 7.34 6.37
N PHE A 99 2.13 8.12 5.40
CA PHE A 99 3.36 8.91 5.58
C PHE A 99 3.23 9.95 6.68
N LEU A 100 2.13 10.70 6.74
CA LEU A 100 1.88 11.69 7.80
C LEU A 100 1.77 11.03 9.17
N SER A 101 1.21 9.82 9.25
CA SER A 101 1.15 9.05 10.50
C SER A 101 2.55 8.74 11.06
N LEU A 102 3.56 8.53 10.20
CA LEU A 102 4.96 8.33 10.61
C LEU A 102 5.62 9.59 11.16
N LEU A 103 5.15 10.77 10.78
CA LEU A 103 5.69 12.03 11.27
C LEU A 103 5.15 12.42 12.65
N THR A 104 4.04 11.81 13.10
CA THR A 104 3.38 12.17 14.37
C THR A 104 4.32 12.11 15.58
N PRO A 105 5.24 11.13 15.75
CA PRO A 105 6.16 11.10 16.89
C PRO A 105 7.12 12.28 16.97
N TYR A 106 7.38 12.96 15.86
CA TYR A 106 8.24 14.16 15.85
C TYR A 106 7.55 15.40 16.45
N PHE A 107 6.21 15.37 16.55
CA PHE A 107 5.42 16.50 17.05
C PHE A 107 4.95 16.34 18.51
N GLY A 108 5.18 15.17 19.16
CA GLY A 108 4.77 14.98 20.55
C GLY A 108 5.23 13.64 21.15
N GLU A 109 5.92 13.70 22.28
CA GLU A 109 6.68 12.57 22.84
C GLU A 109 5.86 11.46 23.52
N ASN A 110 4.56 11.59 23.81
CA ASN A 110 3.97 10.73 24.85
C ASN A 110 2.66 9.97 24.55
N ILE A 111 2.03 10.08 23.39
CA ILE A 111 0.66 9.54 23.29
C ILE A 111 0.49 8.38 22.32
N PHE A 112 1.39 8.13 21.36
CA PHE A 112 1.06 7.26 20.22
C PHE A 112 2.06 6.18 19.79
N SER A 113 3.14 5.92 20.51
CA SER A 113 4.18 4.98 20.05
C SER A 113 3.68 3.55 19.75
N HIS A 114 2.70 3.05 20.50
CA HIS A 114 2.10 1.73 20.27
C HIS A 114 0.95 1.73 19.25
N GLY A 115 0.22 2.84 19.13
CA GLY A 115 -0.90 2.97 18.19
C GLY A 115 -0.47 3.20 16.74
N LEU A 116 0.72 3.78 16.53
CA LEU A 116 1.20 4.16 15.19
C LEU A 116 1.55 2.97 14.30
N GLY A 117 2.15 1.92 14.85
CA GLY A 117 2.42 0.69 14.07
C GLY A 117 1.15 0.02 13.58
N VAL A 118 0.10 0.01 14.41
CA VAL A 118 -1.22 -0.52 14.05
C VAL A 118 -1.92 0.40 13.04
N ALA A 119 -1.87 1.71 13.25
CA ALA A 119 -2.47 2.69 12.34
C ALA A 119 -1.84 2.63 10.95
N GLN A 120 -0.52 2.45 10.87
CA GLN A 120 0.20 2.34 9.60
C GLN A 120 -0.27 1.14 8.76
N GLY A 121 -0.49 -0.03 9.40
CA GLY A 121 -1.05 -1.21 8.74
C GLY A 121 -2.48 -1.00 8.23
N ILE A 122 -3.29 -0.19 8.91
CA ILE A 122 -4.70 0.05 8.54
C ILE A 122 -4.82 0.74 7.17
N TRP A 123 -3.93 1.69 6.83
CA TRP A 123 -3.99 2.42 5.55
C TRP A 123 -3.71 1.54 4.34
N ALA A 124 -3.00 0.42 4.51
CA ALA A 124 -2.70 -0.50 3.43
C ALA A 124 -3.93 -1.25 2.90
N TYR A 125 -4.91 -1.54 3.75
CA TYR A 125 -6.15 -2.25 3.34
C TYR A 125 -6.98 -1.44 2.34
N PRO A 126 -7.36 -0.17 2.60
CA PRO A 126 -8.11 0.62 1.63
C PRO A 126 -7.31 0.89 0.34
N GLN A 127 -5.98 0.94 0.37
CA GLN A 127 -5.16 1.02 -0.83
C GLN A 127 -5.37 -0.21 -1.73
N LEU A 128 -5.28 -1.43 -1.18
CA LEU A 128 -5.47 -2.67 -1.94
C LEU A 128 -6.89 -2.78 -2.50
N VAL A 129 -7.91 -2.44 -1.70
CA VAL A 129 -9.32 -2.43 -2.14
C VAL A 129 -9.52 -1.46 -3.30
N THR A 130 -9.00 -0.24 -3.19
CA THR A 130 -9.11 0.79 -4.23
C THR A 130 -8.41 0.37 -5.51
N LEU A 131 -7.25 -0.27 -5.41
CA LEU A 131 -6.48 -0.77 -6.53
C LEU A 131 -7.22 -1.88 -7.29
N VAL A 132 -7.79 -2.85 -6.57
CA VAL A 132 -8.62 -3.92 -7.16
C VAL A 132 -9.86 -3.33 -7.84
N TRP A 133 -10.56 -2.43 -7.15
CA TRP A 133 -11.75 -1.78 -7.71
C TRP A 133 -11.43 -0.96 -8.97
N GLY A 134 -10.34 -0.21 -8.95
CA GLY A 134 -9.84 0.53 -10.11
C GLY A 134 -9.55 -0.37 -11.32
N THR A 135 -8.95 -1.54 -11.08
CA THR A 135 -8.65 -2.53 -12.11
C THR A 135 -9.92 -3.13 -12.71
N ILE A 136 -10.90 -3.50 -11.88
CA ILE A 136 -12.20 -4.04 -12.32
C ILE A 136 -12.90 -3.01 -13.21
N ARG A 137 -12.98 -1.76 -12.76
CA ARG A 137 -13.64 -0.68 -13.51
C ARG A 137 -12.95 -0.37 -14.84
N GLY A 138 -11.60 -0.44 -14.86
CA GLY A 138 -10.81 -0.28 -16.08
C GLY A 138 -11.09 -1.36 -17.12
N ASN A 139 -11.19 -2.62 -16.68
CA ASN A 139 -11.49 -3.76 -17.55
C ASN A 139 -12.90 -3.70 -18.14
N ASN A 140 -13.89 -3.32 -17.34
CA ASN A 140 -15.28 -3.20 -17.81
C ASN A 140 -15.42 -2.11 -18.88
N ARG A 141 -14.67 -1.01 -18.78
CA ARG A 141 -14.63 0.02 -19.83
C ARG A 141 -14.03 -0.53 -21.13
N ARG A 142 -12.91 -1.25 -21.07
CA ARG A 142 -12.27 -1.85 -22.25
C ARG A 142 -13.18 -2.85 -22.95
N ALA A 143 -13.88 -3.68 -22.19
CA ALA A 143 -14.85 -4.64 -22.73
C ALA A 143 -16.00 -3.96 -23.50
N ARG A 144 -16.55 -2.87 -22.96
CA ARG A 144 -17.60 -2.08 -23.63
C ARG A 144 -17.12 -1.44 -24.91
N PHE A 145 -15.91 -0.87 -24.96
CA PHE A 145 -15.36 -0.27 -26.18
C PHE A 145 -15.14 -1.31 -27.27
N ASN A 146 -14.70 -2.53 -26.94
CA ASN A 146 -14.51 -3.59 -27.90
C ASN A 146 -15.84 -4.06 -28.51
N MET A 147 -16.92 -4.16 -27.73
CA MET A 147 -18.26 -4.53 -28.24
C MET A 147 -18.81 -3.51 -29.23
N LEU A 148 -18.59 -2.21 -28.98
CA LEU A 148 -19.06 -1.14 -29.87
C LEU A 148 -18.27 -1.04 -31.19
N ARG A 149 -17.07 -1.63 -31.24
CA ARG A 149 -16.22 -1.63 -32.45
C ARG A 149 -16.50 -2.82 -33.37
N THR A 150 -17.16 -3.86 -32.88
CA THR A 150 -17.49 -5.10 -33.63
C THR A 150 -18.92 -5.14 -34.12
N SER A 151 -19.74 -4.17 -33.77
CA SER A 151 -21.09 -3.91 -34.32
C SER A 151 -21.03 -2.87 -35.45
#